data_f400c053eb2bffba108b484a6e59cf8b
#
_entry.id   f400c053eb2bffba108b484a6e59cf8b
#
_cell.length_a   1.000
_cell.length_b   1.000
_cell.length_c   1.000
_cell.angle_alpha   90.00
_cell.angle_beta   90.00
_cell.angle_gamma   90.00
#
_symmetry.space_group_name_H-M   'P 1'
#
loop_
_entity.id
_entity.type
_entity.pdbx_description
1 polymer ?
#
loop_
_entity_poly.entity_id
_entity_poly.type
_entity_poly.pdbx_seq_one_letter_code
_entity_poly.pdbx_strand_id
1 'polypeptide(L)'
;MEMMAGQPDAPTVRKLAEQFFAARDRFDPDAIAELVTEDVTYAMPKSLRPDPIVGRAEVARALGGGTAGQFFDVTTIQRTVDKILTDGPTAVGLTTMRCTMLNGDTYSNEYAWRLEFSGGKIKSVREFTDSLYFARIMGILG
;
A
#
# COMPACT_ATOMS: atom_id res chain seq x y z
N MET A 1 34.04 6.83 4.79
CA MET A 1 33.10 7.67 5.53
C MET A 1 31.92 6.84 6.04
N GLU A 2 31.54 7.11 7.24
CA GLU A 2 30.46 6.39 7.88
C GLU A 2 29.10 6.83 7.35
N MET A 3 28.30 5.89 6.90
CA MET A 3 26.91 6.19 6.53
C MET A 3 26.08 6.33 7.77
N MET A 4 25.14 7.23 7.77
CA MET A 4 24.18 7.31 8.86
C MET A 4 23.35 6.04 8.86
N ALA A 5 23.43 5.30 9.98
CA ALA A 5 22.71 4.05 10.09
C ALA A 5 21.20 4.29 9.92
N GLY A 6 20.57 3.50 9.09
CA GLY A 6 19.14 3.49 8.95
C GLY A 6 18.54 4.57 8.05
N GLN A 7 19.37 5.37 7.39
CA GLN A 7 18.86 6.45 6.52
C GLN A 7 19.28 6.20 5.07
N PRO A 8 18.45 5.50 4.28
CA PRO A 8 18.76 5.29 2.88
C PRO A 8 18.69 6.60 2.10
N ASP A 9 19.48 6.73 1.03
CA ASP A 9 19.42 7.86 0.14
C ASP A 9 18.21 7.79 -0.79
N ALA A 10 17.92 8.85 -1.52
CA ALA A 10 16.75 8.93 -2.38
C ALA A 10 16.69 7.81 -3.45
N PRO A 11 17.79 7.46 -4.17
CA PRO A 11 17.74 6.34 -5.11
C PRO A 11 17.38 5.01 -4.44
N THR A 12 17.87 4.77 -3.22
CA THR A 12 17.57 3.55 -2.47
C THR A 12 16.11 3.54 -2.03
N VAL A 13 15.59 4.67 -1.53
CA VAL A 13 14.19 4.79 -1.15
C VAL A 13 13.29 4.52 -2.35
N ARG A 14 13.62 5.08 -3.52
CA ARG A 14 12.85 4.86 -4.73
C ARG A 14 12.84 3.38 -5.12
N LYS A 15 14.00 2.73 -5.09
CA LYS A 15 14.10 1.33 -5.46
C LYS A 15 13.30 0.44 -4.52
N LEU A 16 13.38 0.72 -3.22
CA LEU A 16 12.63 -0.04 -2.22
C LEU A 16 11.12 0.18 -2.39
N ALA A 17 10.70 1.40 -2.71
CA ALA A 17 9.30 1.69 -3.00
C ALA A 17 8.83 0.92 -4.23
N GLU A 18 9.63 0.88 -5.29
CA GLU A 18 9.33 0.10 -6.49
C GLU A 18 9.17 -1.38 -6.16
N GLN A 19 10.06 -1.93 -5.33
CA GLN A 19 9.98 -3.31 -4.90
C GLN A 19 8.72 -3.58 -4.08
N PHE A 20 8.32 -2.64 -3.23
CA PHE A 20 7.10 -2.76 -2.43
C PHE A 20 5.87 -2.84 -3.33
N PHE A 21 5.75 -1.92 -4.28
CA PHE A 21 4.58 -1.93 -5.17
C PHE A 21 4.56 -3.18 -6.05
N ALA A 22 5.71 -3.64 -6.51
CA ALA A 22 5.78 -4.87 -7.29
C ALA A 22 5.33 -6.08 -6.47
N ALA A 23 5.77 -6.19 -5.21
CA ALA A 23 5.38 -7.29 -4.34
C ALA A 23 3.87 -7.24 -4.04
N ARG A 24 3.35 -6.05 -3.78
CA ARG A 24 1.92 -5.87 -3.55
C ARG A 24 1.09 -6.27 -4.79
N ASP A 25 1.55 -5.85 -5.96
CA ASP A 25 0.81 -6.07 -7.19
C ASP A 25 0.79 -7.54 -7.61
N ARG A 26 1.78 -8.32 -7.20
CA ARG A 26 1.77 -9.77 -7.45
C ARG A 26 1.22 -10.59 -6.28
N PHE A 27 0.67 -9.92 -5.26
CA PHE A 27 0.07 -10.58 -4.09
C PHE A 27 1.06 -11.50 -3.38
N ASP A 28 2.23 -10.96 -3.05
CA ASP A 28 3.32 -11.71 -2.43
C ASP A 28 3.56 -11.20 -1.00
N PRO A 29 2.83 -11.73 0.00
CA PRO A 29 2.99 -11.25 1.38
C PRO A 29 4.39 -11.54 1.95
N ASP A 30 5.04 -12.61 1.55
CA ASP A 30 6.38 -12.91 2.03
C ASP A 30 7.39 -11.86 1.58
N ALA A 31 7.30 -11.43 0.31
CA ALA A 31 8.16 -10.37 -0.19
C ALA A 31 7.88 -9.05 0.51
N ILE A 32 6.61 -8.74 0.78
CA ILE A 32 6.25 -7.53 1.54
C ILE A 32 6.85 -7.59 2.94
N ALA A 33 6.75 -8.74 3.60
CA ALA A 33 7.28 -8.91 4.96
C ALA A 33 8.78 -8.60 5.03
N GLU A 34 9.53 -8.94 3.99
CA GLU A 34 10.97 -8.67 3.95
C GLU A 34 11.30 -7.19 3.81
N LEU A 35 10.35 -6.37 3.35
CA LEU A 35 10.55 -4.95 3.08
C LEU A 35 10.14 -4.04 4.25
N VAL A 36 9.54 -4.58 5.30
CA VAL A 36 8.93 -3.77 6.37
C VAL A 36 9.57 -4.09 7.72
N THR A 37 9.46 -3.12 8.65
CA THR A 37 9.94 -3.32 10.04
C THR A 37 8.99 -4.25 10.79
N GLU A 38 9.45 -4.79 11.95
CA GLU A 38 8.61 -5.64 12.78
C GLU A 38 7.35 -4.93 13.29
N ASP A 39 7.47 -3.64 13.59
CA ASP A 39 6.39 -2.84 14.14
C ASP A 39 5.70 -1.96 13.10
N VAL A 40 5.84 -2.31 11.83
CA VAL A 40 5.23 -1.56 10.71
C VAL A 40 3.74 -1.34 10.95
N THR A 41 3.25 -0.19 10.50
CA THR A 41 1.82 0.13 10.54
C THR A 41 1.29 0.33 9.12
N TYR A 42 0.03 -0.01 8.92
CA TYR A 42 -0.68 0.26 7.67
C TYR A 42 -2.00 0.94 8.01
N ALA A 43 -2.11 2.20 7.63
CA ALA A 43 -3.31 3.01 7.85
C ALA A 43 -4.07 3.18 6.55
N MET A 44 -5.35 2.82 6.57
CA MET A 44 -6.29 3.06 5.48
C MET A 44 -7.00 4.40 5.68
N PRO A 45 -7.78 4.87 4.68
CA PRO A 45 -8.62 6.05 4.91
C PRO A 45 -9.43 5.89 6.19
N LYS A 46 -9.41 6.92 7.02
CA LYS A 46 -9.95 6.86 8.38
C LYS A 46 -11.42 6.48 8.41
N SER A 47 -12.19 6.95 7.43
CA SER A 47 -13.62 6.65 7.34
C SER A 47 -13.90 5.17 7.06
N LEU A 48 -12.93 4.45 6.48
CA LEU A 48 -13.07 3.03 6.15
C LEU A 48 -12.55 2.15 7.30
N ARG A 49 -11.46 2.57 7.91
CA ARG A 49 -10.88 1.87 9.05
C ARG A 49 -10.16 2.88 9.94
N PRO A 50 -10.72 3.23 11.11
CA PRO A 50 -10.12 4.28 11.96
C PRO A 50 -8.78 3.89 12.57
N ASP A 51 -8.58 2.60 12.88
CA ASP A 51 -7.34 2.15 13.51
C ASP A 51 -6.40 1.49 12.51
N PRO A 52 -5.08 1.74 12.60
CA PRO A 52 -4.14 1.09 11.70
C PRO A 52 -4.00 -0.40 12.00
N ILE A 53 -3.57 -1.14 10.98
CA ILE A 53 -3.11 -2.51 11.15
C ILE A 53 -1.66 -2.44 11.61
N VAL A 54 -1.28 -3.20 12.62
CA VAL A 54 0.04 -3.11 13.24
C VAL A 54 0.74 -4.47 13.18
N GLY A 55 2.03 -4.44 12.84
CA GLY A 55 2.88 -5.62 12.88
C GLY A 55 3.13 -6.22 11.52
N ARG A 56 4.35 -6.76 11.35
CA ARG A 56 4.83 -7.27 10.06
C ARG A 56 3.90 -8.31 9.46
N ALA A 57 3.52 -9.33 10.23
CA ALA A 57 2.73 -10.42 9.70
C ALA A 57 1.34 -9.94 9.25
N GLU A 58 0.70 -9.12 10.08
CA GLU A 58 -0.66 -8.62 9.79
C GLU A 58 -0.65 -7.66 8.60
N VAL A 59 0.34 -6.76 8.56
CA VAL A 59 0.45 -5.78 7.47
C VAL A 59 0.78 -6.49 6.15
N ALA A 60 1.71 -7.45 6.17
CA ALA A 60 2.08 -8.18 4.97
C ALA A 60 0.89 -8.97 4.43
N ARG A 61 0.10 -9.60 5.29
CA ARG A 61 -1.09 -10.34 4.87
C ARG A 61 -2.11 -9.39 4.25
N ALA A 62 -2.38 -8.25 4.91
CA ALA A 62 -3.36 -7.29 4.43
C ALA A 62 -2.97 -6.73 3.05
N LEU A 63 -1.72 -6.29 2.90
CA LEU A 63 -1.24 -5.71 1.64
C LEU A 63 -0.97 -6.76 0.57
N GLY A 64 -0.77 -8.01 0.95
CA GLY A 64 -0.54 -9.11 0.03
C GLY A 64 -1.82 -9.74 -0.51
N GLY A 65 -2.94 -9.04 -0.43
CA GLY A 65 -4.21 -9.47 -1.00
C GLY A 65 -5.31 -9.77 0.02
N GLY A 66 -4.97 -9.82 1.31
CA GLY A 66 -5.94 -10.14 2.34
C GLY A 66 -7.07 -9.13 2.46
N THR A 67 -6.74 -7.84 2.39
CA THR A 67 -7.76 -6.79 2.42
C THR A 67 -8.51 -6.71 1.10
N ALA A 68 -7.78 -6.73 -0.01
CA ALA A 68 -8.40 -6.61 -1.34
C ALA A 68 -9.39 -7.74 -1.61
N GLY A 69 -9.06 -8.96 -1.19
CA GLY A 69 -9.93 -10.12 -1.42
C GLY A 69 -11.26 -10.06 -0.69
N GLN A 70 -11.43 -9.15 0.25
CA GLN A 70 -12.69 -8.96 0.95
C GLN A 70 -13.72 -8.20 0.10
N PHE A 71 -13.26 -7.44 -0.89
CA PHE A 71 -14.14 -6.56 -1.69
C PHE A 71 -14.08 -6.86 -3.17
N PHE A 72 -12.94 -7.31 -3.68
CA PHE A 72 -12.67 -7.39 -5.10
C PHE A 72 -12.39 -8.82 -5.54
N ASP A 73 -12.72 -9.11 -6.80
CA ASP A 73 -12.22 -10.31 -7.46
C ASP A 73 -10.75 -10.04 -7.80
N VAL A 74 -9.84 -10.59 -6.98
CA VAL A 74 -8.41 -10.30 -7.10
C VAL A 74 -7.82 -10.73 -8.44
N THR A 75 -8.44 -11.70 -9.12
CA THR A 75 -7.98 -12.17 -10.43
C THR A 75 -8.18 -11.12 -11.51
N THR A 76 -9.03 -10.12 -11.27
CA THR A 76 -9.33 -9.04 -12.23
C THR A 76 -8.56 -7.76 -11.93
N ILE A 77 -7.81 -7.70 -10.83
CA ILE A 77 -7.14 -6.47 -10.42
C ILE A 77 -6.03 -6.11 -11.41
N GLN A 78 -6.11 -4.88 -11.91
CA GLN A 78 -5.08 -4.25 -12.73
C GLN A 78 -4.63 -2.99 -12.02
N ARG A 79 -3.35 -2.93 -11.64
CA ARG A 79 -2.75 -1.80 -10.97
C ARG A 79 -1.64 -1.21 -11.81
N THR A 80 -1.53 0.12 -11.77
CA THR A 80 -0.44 0.85 -12.41
C THR A 80 0.19 1.76 -11.36
N VAL A 81 1.51 1.80 -11.34
CA VAL A 81 2.25 2.80 -10.56
C VAL A 81 2.55 3.93 -11.53
N ASP A 82 1.80 5.03 -11.42
CA ASP A 82 1.88 6.12 -12.36
C ASP A 82 3.10 7.00 -12.09
N LYS A 83 3.44 7.18 -10.81
CA LYS A 83 4.58 8.02 -10.42
C LYS A 83 5.01 7.68 -8.99
N ILE A 84 6.31 7.76 -8.73
CA ILE A 84 6.86 7.68 -7.39
C ILE A 84 7.64 8.96 -7.13
N LEU A 85 7.30 9.63 -6.02
CA LEU A 85 7.97 10.83 -5.54
C LEU A 85 8.72 10.48 -4.27
N THR A 86 9.90 11.05 -4.08
CA THR A 86 10.69 10.81 -2.87
C THR A 86 11.13 12.12 -2.26
N ASP A 87 11.18 12.15 -0.93
CA ASP A 87 11.70 13.28 -0.15
C ASP A 87 12.29 12.70 1.13
N GLY A 88 13.63 12.64 1.20
CA GLY A 88 14.32 12.02 2.32
C GLY A 88 13.88 10.57 2.51
N PRO A 89 13.48 10.19 3.72
CA PRO A 89 13.05 8.81 4.01
C PRO A 89 11.59 8.55 3.64
N THR A 90 10.96 9.46 2.90
CA THR A 90 9.54 9.33 2.51
C THR A 90 9.44 9.08 1.01
N ALA A 91 8.59 8.13 0.62
CA ALA A 91 8.19 7.94 -0.76
C ALA A 91 6.68 8.02 -0.86
N VAL A 92 6.19 8.59 -1.97
CA VAL A 92 4.76 8.59 -2.28
C VAL A 92 4.58 7.97 -3.65
N GLY A 93 3.79 6.91 -3.70
CA GLY A 93 3.42 6.28 -4.97
C GLY A 93 2.01 6.69 -5.37
N LEU A 94 1.88 7.24 -6.58
CA LEU A 94 0.58 7.56 -7.18
C LEU A 94 0.21 6.38 -8.06
N THR A 95 -0.92 5.74 -7.76
CA THR A 95 -1.32 4.50 -8.43
C THR A 95 -2.76 4.55 -8.86
N THR A 96 -3.10 3.72 -9.84
CA THR A 96 -4.47 3.53 -10.32
C THR A 96 -4.80 2.05 -10.21
N MET A 97 -6.05 1.73 -9.84
CA MET A 97 -6.51 0.36 -9.78
C MET A 97 -7.84 0.22 -10.50
N ARG A 98 -7.96 -0.84 -11.30
CA ARG A 98 -9.21 -1.23 -11.95
C ARG A 98 -9.45 -2.70 -11.69
N CYS A 99 -10.69 -3.05 -11.42
CA CYS A 99 -11.05 -4.45 -11.20
C CYS A 99 -12.57 -4.63 -11.23
N THR A 100 -13.00 -5.87 -11.09
CA THR A 100 -14.39 -6.23 -10.85
C THR A 100 -14.57 -6.51 -9.36
N MET A 101 -15.60 -5.97 -8.76
CA MET A 101 -15.94 -6.22 -7.37
C MET A 101 -16.61 -7.58 -7.22
N LEU A 102 -16.65 -8.08 -6.00
CA LEU A 102 -17.30 -9.39 -5.74
C LEU A 102 -18.77 -9.38 -6.12
N ASN A 103 -19.43 -8.21 -6.09
CA ASN A 103 -20.83 -8.09 -6.51
C ASN A 103 -21.02 -7.92 -8.01
N GLY A 104 -19.93 -7.93 -8.80
CA GLY A 104 -19.96 -7.81 -10.24
C GLY A 104 -19.81 -6.40 -10.78
N ASP A 105 -19.80 -5.37 -9.94
CA ASP A 105 -19.63 -3.99 -10.39
C ASP A 105 -18.19 -3.72 -10.79
N THR A 106 -18.00 -2.79 -11.72
CA THR A 106 -16.67 -2.32 -12.10
C THR A 106 -16.20 -1.27 -11.12
N TYR A 107 -14.95 -1.42 -10.66
CA TYR A 107 -14.32 -0.48 -9.75
C TYR A 107 -13.09 0.14 -10.42
N SER A 108 -12.94 1.45 -10.29
CA SER A 108 -11.74 2.15 -10.77
C SER A 108 -11.48 3.33 -9.83
N ASN A 109 -10.27 3.38 -9.25
CA ASN A 109 -9.95 4.43 -8.30
C ASN A 109 -8.47 4.77 -8.36
N GLU A 110 -8.14 5.95 -7.87
CA GLU A 110 -6.77 6.43 -7.78
C GLU A 110 -6.35 6.46 -6.33
N TYR A 111 -5.06 6.22 -6.10
CA TYR A 111 -4.49 6.09 -4.76
C TYR A 111 -3.20 6.88 -4.65
N ALA A 112 -2.94 7.39 -3.46
CA ALA A 112 -1.62 7.86 -3.06
C ALA A 112 -1.19 7.03 -1.85
N TRP A 113 0.00 6.45 -1.93
CA TRP A 113 0.56 5.60 -0.87
C TRP A 113 1.79 6.28 -0.32
N ARG A 114 1.75 6.65 0.95
CA ARG A 114 2.91 7.23 1.62
C ARG A 114 3.66 6.15 2.37
N LEU A 115 4.93 5.98 2.03
CA LEU A 115 5.83 5.02 2.65
C LEU A 115 6.88 5.78 3.45
N GLU A 116 6.98 5.50 4.74
CA GLU A 116 8.03 6.06 5.59
C GLU A 116 9.06 4.98 5.87
N PHE A 117 10.33 5.30 5.66
CA PHE A 117 11.42 4.35 5.78
C PHE A 117 12.24 4.59 7.04
N SER A 118 12.77 3.52 7.59
CA SER A 118 13.74 3.54 8.70
C SER A 118 14.64 2.32 8.57
N GLY A 119 15.96 2.54 8.57
CA GLY A 119 16.92 1.43 8.48
C GLY A 119 16.82 0.61 7.22
N GLY A 120 16.42 1.23 6.10
CA GLY A 120 16.26 0.51 4.85
C GLY A 120 15.00 -0.34 4.77
N LYS A 121 14.08 -0.15 5.70
CA LYS A 121 12.80 -0.85 5.76
C LYS A 121 11.66 0.14 5.87
N ILE A 122 10.48 -0.26 5.43
CA ILE A 122 9.27 0.55 5.56
C ILE A 122 8.72 0.39 6.97
N LYS A 123 8.57 1.50 7.70
CA LYS A 123 7.99 1.48 9.04
C LYS A 123 6.53 1.91 9.06
N SER A 124 6.05 2.57 8.02
CA SER A 124 4.67 3.06 7.96
C SER A 124 4.20 3.11 6.52
N VAL A 125 3.00 2.60 6.31
CA VAL A 125 2.29 2.67 5.02
C VAL A 125 0.98 3.38 5.28
N ARG A 126 0.69 4.42 4.52
CA ARG A 126 -0.59 5.11 4.61
C ARG A 126 -1.22 5.22 3.23
N GLU A 127 -2.47 4.77 3.14
CA GLU A 127 -3.25 4.79 1.91
C GLU A 127 -4.17 6.00 1.90
N PHE A 128 -4.19 6.72 0.78
CA PHE A 128 -5.16 7.78 0.50
C PHE A 128 -5.89 7.42 -0.78
N THR A 129 -7.20 7.60 -0.81
CA THR A 129 -8.00 7.33 -1.99
C THR A 129 -9.30 8.12 -1.91
N ASP A 130 -10.09 8.07 -2.99
CA ASP A 130 -11.45 8.59 -2.96
C ASP A 130 -12.32 7.61 -2.17
N SER A 131 -12.38 7.82 -0.87
CA SER A 131 -13.09 6.93 0.03
C SER A 131 -14.61 7.09 -0.09
N LEU A 132 -15.08 8.24 -0.52
CA LEU A 132 -16.51 8.43 -0.76
C LEU A 132 -17.00 7.58 -1.92
N TYR A 133 -16.24 7.57 -3.02
CA TYR A 133 -16.56 6.71 -4.15
C TYR A 133 -16.55 5.23 -3.73
N PHE A 134 -15.52 4.81 -3.01
CA PHE A 134 -15.43 3.44 -2.51
C PHE A 134 -16.66 3.09 -1.66
N ALA A 135 -17.00 3.96 -0.71
CA ALA A 135 -18.12 3.70 0.19
C ALA A 135 -19.47 3.64 -0.55
N ARG A 136 -19.64 4.48 -1.58
CA ARG A 136 -20.85 4.47 -2.39
C ARG A 136 -20.99 3.20 -3.19
N ILE A 137 -19.92 2.78 -3.87
CA ILE A 137 -19.98 1.60 -4.73
C ILE A 137 -20.13 0.32 -3.91
N MET A 138 -19.63 0.34 -2.66
CA MET A 138 -19.81 -0.77 -1.72
C MET A 138 -21.17 -0.79 -1.05
N GLY A 139 -21.99 0.26 -1.25
CA GLY A 139 -23.27 0.37 -0.59
C GLY A 139 -23.21 0.69 0.89
N ILE A 140 -22.06 1.18 1.38
CA ILE A 140 -21.88 1.50 2.79
C ILE A 140 -22.64 2.78 3.16
N LEU A 141 -22.80 3.69 2.22
CA LEU A 141 -23.46 4.97 2.43
C LEU A 141 -24.90 4.99 1.91
N GLY A 142 -25.56 3.92 2.01
CA GLY A 142 -26.97 3.85 1.62
C GLY A 142 -27.21 3.97 0.15
#